data_620de72d9648cbd5a49fffd97dc5397f
#
_entry.id   620de72d9648cbd5a49fffd97dc5397f
#
_cell.length_a   1.000
_cell.length_b   1.000
_cell.length_c   1.000
_cell.angle_alpha   90.00
_cell.angle_beta   90.00
_cell.angle_gamma   90.00
#
_symmetry.space_group_name_H-M   'P 1'
#
loop_
_entity.id
_entity.type
_entity.pdbx_description
1 polymer ?
#
loop_
_entity_poly.entity_id
_entity_poly.type
_entity_poly.pdbx_seq_one_letter_code
_entity_poly.pdbx_strand_id
1 'polypeptide(L)'
;KVHPGADIGAGVVVGAGAAIGEGTVICPNAVIGPGVQIGRSGFIGAGASLHCALLGDHVTLLAGARIGETGFGVTPGPDGLEDAPHFGRVILQDHVTVGANTCIDRGVFADTIVGERTKIDNLCQIAHNVVLGRSVIMAGFGGISGSVRVGDGSMLGGRVSIADHVR
;
A
#
# COMPACT_ATOMS: atom_id res chain seq x y z
N LYS A 1 13.01 2.60 -14.28
CA LYS A 1 13.17 1.84 -15.53
C LYS A 1 11.91 1.05 -15.82
N VAL A 2 11.24 1.27 -16.95
CA VAL A 2 10.05 0.50 -17.38
C VAL A 2 10.51 -0.65 -18.27
N HIS A 3 10.05 -1.87 -17.96
CA HIS A 3 10.33 -3.03 -18.80
C HIS A 3 9.56 -2.91 -20.12
N PRO A 4 10.15 -3.28 -21.29
CA PRO A 4 9.46 -3.17 -22.59
C PRO A 4 8.19 -4.01 -22.70
N GLY A 5 8.06 -5.09 -21.91
CA GLY A 5 6.88 -5.93 -21.82
C GLY A 5 5.83 -5.47 -20.79
N ALA A 6 5.97 -4.29 -20.21
CA ALA A 6 4.94 -3.68 -19.37
C ALA A 6 3.92 -2.93 -20.25
N ASP A 7 2.64 -2.99 -19.87
CA ASP A 7 1.55 -2.26 -20.52
C ASP A 7 1.21 -1.00 -19.72
N ILE A 8 1.33 0.17 -20.35
CA ILE A 8 1.15 1.47 -19.69
C ILE A 8 -0.04 2.19 -20.33
N GLY A 9 -1.09 2.35 -19.54
CA GLY A 9 -2.33 3.01 -19.95
C GLY A 9 -2.21 4.51 -20.19
N ALA A 10 -3.21 5.08 -20.80
CA ALA A 10 -3.27 6.52 -21.08
C ALA A 10 -3.28 7.36 -19.81
N GLY A 11 -2.54 8.46 -19.80
CA GLY A 11 -2.49 9.41 -18.67
C GLY A 11 -1.73 8.89 -17.45
N VAL A 12 -1.02 7.76 -17.54
CA VAL A 12 -0.15 7.27 -16.46
C VAL A 12 1.03 8.20 -16.27
N VAL A 13 1.30 8.55 -15.02
CA VAL A 13 2.49 9.32 -14.63
C VAL A 13 3.51 8.36 -13.99
N VAL A 14 4.75 8.35 -14.50
CA VAL A 14 5.86 7.55 -13.93
C VAL A 14 6.96 8.48 -13.46
N GLY A 15 7.18 8.49 -12.15
CA GLY A 15 8.17 9.34 -11.49
C GLY A 15 9.62 8.91 -11.75
N ALA A 16 10.54 9.82 -11.51
CA ALA A 16 11.96 9.59 -11.68
C ALA A 16 12.44 8.41 -10.83
N GLY A 17 13.28 7.53 -11.39
CA GLY A 17 13.83 6.37 -10.68
C GLY A 17 12.85 5.22 -10.47
N ALA A 18 11.58 5.34 -10.86
CA ALA A 18 10.63 4.24 -10.76
C ALA A 18 11.03 3.05 -11.65
N ALA A 19 10.72 1.83 -11.18
CA ALA A 19 10.95 0.59 -11.92
C ALA A 19 9.65 -0.21 -12.03
N ILE A 20 9.35 -0.71 -13.23
CA ILE A 20 8.15 -1.52 -13.51
C ILE A 20 8.59 -2.79 -14.22
N GLY A 21 8.25 -3.94 -13.65
CA GLY A 21 8.63 -5.27 -14.13
C GLY A 21 7.85 -5.74 -15.35
N GLU A 22 8.33 -6.83 -15.94
CA GLU A 22 7.75 -7.47 -17.11
C GLU A 22 6.30 -7.91 -16.89
N GLY A 23 5.46 -7.76 -17.89
CA GLY A 23 4.06 -8.19 -17.87
C GLY A 23 3.16 -7.42 -16.89
N THR A 24 3.68 -6.37 -16.26
CA THR A 24 2.87 -5.53 -15.37
C THR A 24 2.00 -4.57 -16.18
N VAL A 25 0.73 -4.48 -15.83
CA VAL A 25 -0.27 -3.61 -16.44
C VAL A 25 -0.54 -2.43 -15.52
N ILE A 26 -0.36 -1.23 -16.02
CA ILE A 26 -0.69 0.03 -15.32
C ILE A 26 -1.87 0.68 -16.03
N CYS A 27 -3.04 0.67 -15.38
CA CYS A 27 -4.27 1.21 -15.95
C CYS A 27 -4.26 2.74 -16.07
N PRO A 28 -5.17 3.33 -16.85
CA PRO A 28 -5.20 4.77 -17.11
C PRO A 28 -5.22 5.64 -15.84
N ASN A 29 -4.53 6.78 -15.93
CA ASN A 29 -4.46 7.80 -14.87
C ASN A 29 -3.87 7.33 -13.54
N ALA A 30 -3.19 6.19 -13.48
CA ALA A 30 -2.42 5.80 -12.30
C ALA A 30 -1.16 6.67 -12.16
N VAL A 31 -0.75 6.91 -10.91
CA VAL A 31 0.47 7.67 -10.57
C VAL A 31 1.46 6.76 -9.87
N ILE A 32 2.61 6.56 -10.48
CA ILE A 32 3.74 5.82 -9.92
C ILE A 32 4.79 6.84 -9.50
N GLY A 33 4.88 7.10 -8.20
CA GLY A 33 5.78 8.11 -7.63
C GLY A 33 7.27 7.81 -7.85
N PRO A 34 8.13 8.79 -7.57
CA PRO A 34 9.58 8.63 -7.70
C PRO A 34 10.10 7.45 -6.87
N GLY A 35 11.02 6.67 -7.45
CA GLY A 35 11.68 5.55 -6.79
C GLY A 35 10.81 4.33 -6.46
N VAL A 36 9.52 4.35 -6.77
CA VAL A 36 8.64 3.19 -6.59
C VAL A 36 9.12 2.02 -7.44
N GLN A 37 9.11 0.82 -6.86
CA GLN A 37 9.48 -0.40 -7.58
C GLN A 37 8.30 -1.37 -7.60
N ILE A 38 7.98 -1.87 -8.78
CA ILE A 38 6.89 -2.82 -9.03
C ILE A 38 7.49 -4.05 -9.72
N GLY A 39 7.27 -5.21 -9.15
CA GLY A 39 7.69 -6.50 -9.69
C GLY A 39 7.00 -6.87 -11.00
N ARG A 40 7.03 -8.16 -11.35
CA ARG A 40 6.50 -8.71 -12.59
C ARG A 40 5.02 -9.06 -12.48
N SER A 41 4.32 -9.05 -13.64
CA SER A 41 2.94 -9.50 -13.75
C SER A 41 1.99 -8.85 -12.74
N GLY A 42 2.27 -7.60 -12.35
CA GLY A 42 1.41 -6.80 -11.49
C GLY A 42 0.22 -6.20 -12.24
N PHE A 43 -0.80 -5.81 -11.52
CA PHE A 43 -1.95 -5.06 -12.05
C PHE A 43 -2.19 -3.83 -11.16
N ILE A 44 -2.07 -2.65 -11.75
CA ILE A 44 -2.31 -1.37 -11.05
C ILE A 44 -3.54 -0.71 -11.66
N GLY A 45 -4.62 -0.70 -10.91
CA GLY A 45 -5.93 -0.21 -11.32
C GLY A 45 -5.97 1.28 -11.63
N ALA A 46 -6.97 1.68 -12.38
CA ALA A 46 -7.13 3.06 -12.84
C ALA A 46 -7.17 4.06 -11.67
N GLY A 47 -6.45 5.17 -11.81
CA GLY A 47 -6.38 6.23 -10.81
C GLY A 47 -5.72 5.83 -9.48
N ALA A 48 -5.10 4.67 -9.37
CA ALA A 48 -4.32 4.32 -8.17
C ALA A 48 -3.07 5.22 -8.06
N SER A 49 -2.64 5.52 -6.83
CA SER A 49 -1.39 6.26 -6.59
C SER A 49 -0.46 5.47 -5.68
N LEU A 50 0.81 5.44 -6.05
CA LEU A 50 1.87 4.75 -5.32
C LEU A 50 3.01 5.72 -5.04
N HIS A 51 3.37 5.86 -3.76
CA HIS A 51 4.50 6.65 -3.29
C HIS A 51 5.29 5.82 -2.29
N CYS A 52 6.60 6.03 -2.20
CA CYS A 52 7.44 5.36 -1.21
C CYS A 52 7.10 3.86 -1.04
N ALA A 53 6.98 3.12 -2.12
CA ALA A 53 6.49 1.74 -2.10
C ALA A 53 7.38 0.78 -2.88
N LEU A 54 7.45 -0.46 -2.38
CA LEU A 54 8.06 -1.62 -3.03
C LEU A 54 7.01 -2.72 -3.18
N LEU A 55 6.73 -3.14 -4.39
CA LEU A 55 5.77 -4.19 -4.71
C LEU A 55 6.51 -5.40 -5.28
N GLY A 56 6.19 -6.57 -4.77
CA GLY A 56 6.66 -7.85 -5.31
C GLY A 56 5.99 -8.23 -6.63
N ASP A 57 6.12 -9.49 -7.00
CA ASP A 57 5.52 -10.04 -8.22
C ASP A 57 4.02 -10.35 -8.02
N HIS A 58 3.23 -10.25 -9.10
CA HIS A 58 1.80 -10.58 -9.11
C HIS A 58 0.94 -9.78 -8.11
N VAL A 59 1.37 -8.57 -7.73
CA VAL A 59 0.58 -7.69 -6.88
C VAL A 59 -0.55 -7.07 -7.68
N THR A 60 -1.75 -7.08 -7.11
CA THR A 60 -2.95 -6.46 -7.69
C THR A 60 -3.42 -5.31 -6.83
N LEU A 61 -3.47 -4.11 -7.39
CA LEU A 61 -4.12 -2.96 -6.79
C LEU A 61 -5.37 -2.62 -7.62
N LEU A 62 -6.52 -2.55 -6.98
CA LEU A 62 -7.75 -2.15 -7.66
C LEU A 62 -7.84 -0.61 -7.80
N ALA A 63 -8.83 -0.16 -8.56
CA ALA A 63 -8.97 1.26 -8.90
C ALA A 63 -8.99 2.17 -7.67
N GLY A 64 -8.27 3.28 -7.75
CA GLY A 64 -8.23 4.28 -6.69
C GLY A 64 -7.48 3.88 -5.42
N ALA A 65 -6.81 2.73 -5.35
CA ALA A 65 -5.98 2.37 -4.19
C ALA A 65 -4.86 3.42 -3.96
N ARG A 66 -4.59 3.76 -2.70
CA ARG A 66 -3.60 4.76 -2.27
C ARG A 66 -2.52 4.07 -1.44
N ILE A 67 -1.31 4.01 -1.96
CA ILE A 67 -0.21 3.27 -1.33
C ILE A 67 0.94 4.22 -1.03
N GLY A 68 1.35 4.27 0.25
CA GLY A 68 2.55 4.98 0.67
C GLY A 68 2.37 6.47 0.91
N GLU A 69 1.14 6.92 1.10
CA GLU A 69 0.87 8.26 1.60
C GLU A 69 1.37 8.42 3.05
N THR A 70 1.52 9.65 3.51
CA THR A 70 1.87 9.95 4.90
C THR A 70 0.75 9.51 5.83
N GLY A 71 1.08 8.76 6.87
CA GLY A 71 0.12 8.36 7.89
C GLY A 71 -0.31 9.50 8.82
N PHE A 72 -1.33 9.24 9.62
CA PHE A 72 -1.82 10.19 10.62
C PHE A 72 -0.96 10.12 11.89
N GLY A 73 0.09 10.93 11.93
CA GLY A 73 0.94 11.11 13.09
C GLY A 73 0.98 12.58 13.46
N VAL A 74 0.52 12.92 14.67
CA VAL A 74 0.55 14.30 15.18
C VAL A 74 1.20 14.35 16.55
N THR A 75 1.93 15.43 16.80
CA THR A 75 2.59 15.69 18.09
C THR A 75 2.32 17.11 18.54
N PRO A 76 2.21 17.40 19.86
CA PRO A 76 2.15 18.75 20.33
C PRO A 76 3.45 19.53 20.01
N GLY A 77 3.32 20.69 19.40
CA GLY A 77 4.41 21.63 19.13
C GLY A 77 4.17 22.98 19.78
N PRO A 78 5.10 23.93 19.63
CA PRO A 78 5.01 25.26 20.25
C PRO A 78 3.77 26.07 19.81
N ASP A 79 3.35 25.90 18.56
CA ASP A 79 2.25 26.63 17.96
C ASP A 79 0.98 25.80 17.77
N GLY A 80 0.90 24.61 18.39
CA GLY A 80 -0.24 23.69 18.28
C GLY A 80 0.16 22.28 17.87
N LEU A 81 -0.70 21.59 17.11
CA LEU A 81 -0.41 20.25 16.61
C LEU A 81 0.48 20.33 15.36
N GLU A 82 1.52 19.55 15.34
CA GLU A 82 2.46 19.41 14.22
C GLU A 82 2.40 18.00 13.64
N ASP A 83 2.51 17.88 12.32
CA ASP A 83 2.55 16.59 11.64
C ASP A 83 3.90 15.90 11.86
N ALA A 84 3.87 14.66 12.31
CA ALA A 84 5.07 13.84 12.44
C ALA A 84 5.53 13.37 11.04
N PRO A 85 6.80 13.60 10.66
CA PRO A 85 7.30 13.16 9.36
C PRO A 85 7.37 11.63 9.27
N HIS A 86 7.04 11.08 8.10
CA HIS A 86 7.12 9.65 7.80
C HIS A 86 8.21 9.39 6.77
N PHE A 87 9.20 8.57 7.10
CA PHE A 87 10.37 8.25 6.27
C PHE A 87 10.40 6.81 5.78
N GLY A 88 9.58 5.93 6.36
CA GLY A 88 9.46 4.54 5.95
C GLY A 88 8.73 4.39 4.62
N ARG A 89 8.50 3.14 4.24
CA ARG A 89 7.86 2.76 2.98
C ARG A 89 6.66 1.86 3.25
N VAL A 90 5.96 1.50 2.17
CA VAL A 90 5.06 0.35 2.12
C VAL A 90 5.73 -0.76 1.34
N ILE A 91 5.71 -1.97 1.90
CA ILE A 91 6.18 -3.19 1.23
C ILE A 91 4.98 -4.12 1.04
N LEU A 92 4.59 -4.36 -0.22
CA LEU A 92 3.61 -5.36 -0.58
C LEU A 92 4.35 -6.57 -1.14
N GLN A 93 4.30 -7.71 -0.44
CA GLN A 93 4.94 -8.93 -0.91
C GLN A 93 4.19 -9.57 -2.08
N ASP A 94 4.70 -10.69 -2.61
CA ASP A 94 4.14 -11.32 -3.79
C ASP A 94 2.68 -11.73 -3.61
N HIS A 95 1.91 -11.67 -4.72
CA HIS A 95 0.51 -12.09 -4.77
C HIS A 95 -0.46 -11.34 -3.83
N VAL A 96 -0.06 -10.19 -3.27
CA VAL A 96 -0.96 -9.34 -2.48
C VAL A 96 -2.04 -8.74 -3.38
N THR A 97 -3.26 -8.66 -2.87
CA THR A 97 -4.36 -7.93 -3.51
C THR A 97 -4.85 -6.83 -2.58
N VAL A 98 -4.98 -5.61 -3.11
CA VAL A 98 -5.52 -4.46 -2.40
C VAL A 98 -6.74 -3.95 -3.15
N GLY A 99 -7.85 -3.86 -2.44
CA GLY A 99 -9.16 -3.46 -2.94
C GLY A 99 -9.24 -1.98 -3.36
N ALA A 100 -10.34 -1.65 -4.04
CA ALA A 100 -10.57 -0.31 -4.55
C ALA A 100 -10.66 0.73 -3.41
N ASN A 101 -10.04 1.88 -3.61
CA ASN A 101 -10.00 3.00 -2.65
C ASN A 101 -9.50 2.61 -1.25
N THR A 102 -8.76 1.52 -1.12
CA THR A 102 -8.06 1.15 0.11
C THR A 102 -6.79 1.97 0.23
N CYS A 103 -6.53 2.48 1.45
CA CYS A 103 -5.35 3.28 1.76
C CYS A 103 -4.39 2.47 2.64
N ILE A 104 -3.10 2.49 2.30
CA ILE A 104 -2.02 1.89 3.09
C ILE A 104 -0.94 2.95 3.28
N ASP A 105 -0.79 3.42 4.52
CA ASP A 105 0.14 4.47 4.87
C ASP A 105 1.57 3.92 5.03
N ARG A 106 2.56 4.72 4.65
CA ARG A 106 3.97 4.40 4.89
C ARG A 106 4.33 4.50 6.37
N GLY A 107 5.33 3.77 6.79
CA GLY A 107 5.79 3.80 8.17
C GLY A 107 6.51 5.10 8.55
N VAL A 108 6.60 5.37 9.85
CA VAL A 108 7.35 6.53 10.37
C VAL A 108 8.85 6.35 10.13
N PHE A 109 9.50 5.40 10.79
CA PHE A 109 10.92 5.05 10.56
C PHE A 109 11.08 3.65 9.96
N ALA A 110 10.28 2.69 10.40
CA ALA A 110 10.22 1.35 9.84
C ALA A 110 9.12 1.29 8.77
N ASP A 111 9.11 0.24 7.96
CA ASP A 111 8.16 0.07 6.87
C ASP A 111 6.79 -0.46 7.37
N THR A 112 5.72 -0.15 6.64
CA THR A 112 4.43 -0.85 6.70
C THR A 112 4.52 -2.05 5.76
N ILE A 113 4.18 -3.26 6.23
CA ILE A 113 4.43 -4.50 5.49
C ILE A 113 3.14 -5.30 5.34
N VAL A 114 2.86 -5.74 4.13
CA VAL A 114 1.77 -6.67 3.82
C VAL A 114 2.39 -7.97 3.30
N GLY A 115 2.19 -9.04 4.06
CA GLY A 115 2.74 -10.36 3.76
C GLY A 115 2.15 -11.01 2.51
N GLU A 116 2.90 -11.95 1.96
CA GLU A 116 2.59 -12.67 0.73
C GLU A 116 1.16 -13.24 0.72
N ARG A 117 0.46 -13.20 -0.41
CA ARG A 117 -0.90 -13.72 -0.64
C ARG A 117 -2.00 -13.08 0.21
N THR A 118 -1.72 -12.03 0.95
CA THR A 118 -2.73 -11.30 1.73
C THR A 118 -3.72 -10.61 0.80
N LYS A 119 -4.99 -10.64 1.19
CA LYS A 119 -6.12 -10.05 0.45
C LYS A 119 -6.82 -9.03 1.33
N ILE A 120 -6.81 -7.78 0.89
CA ILE A 120 -7.47 -6.66 1.54
C ILE A 120 -8.57 -6.18 0.60
N ASP A 121 -9.79 -6.13 1.09
CA ASP A 121 -10.97 -5.71 0.32
C ASP A 121 -11.03 -4.17 0.21
N ASN A 122 -12.10 -3.67 -0.36
CA ASN A 122 -12.31 -2.27 -0.68
C ASN A 122 -12.51 -1.39 0.56
N LEU A 123 -12.12 -0.11 0.44
CA LEU A 123 -12.40 0.93 1.44
C LEU A 123 -11.82 0.60 2.83
N CYS A 124 -10.65 -0.02 2.86
CA CYS A 124 -9.93 -0.29 4.10
C CYS A 124 -8.86 0.77 4.37
N GLN A 125 -8.55 0.98 5.66
CA GLN A 125 -7.43 1.82 6.09
C GLN A 125 -6.40 0.97 6.84
N ILE A 126 -5.17 0.94 6.35
CA ILE A 126 -4.01 0.34 7.00
C ILE A 126 -3.05 1.47 7.38
N ALA A 127 -2.96 1.76 8.67
CA ALA A 127 -2.13 2.84 9.17
C ALA A 127 -0.62 2.50 9.15
N HIS A 128 0.19 3.49 9.50
CA HIS A 128 1.65 3.41 9.49
C HIS A 128 2.21 2.29 10.39
N ASN A 129 3.30 1.69 9.99
CA ASN A 129 4.03 0.65 10.73
C ASN A 129 3.23 -0.64 11.01
N VAL A 130 2.09 -0.83 10.37
CA VAL A 130 1.34 -2.09 10.44
C VAL A 130 2.11 -3.21 9.76
N VAL A 131 2.09 -4.39 10.36
CA VAL A 131 2.62 -5.61 9.76
C VAL A 131 1.49 -6.63 9.66
N LEU A 132 1.05 -6.91 8.45
CA LEU A 132 0.15 -8.03 8.16
C LEU A 132 1.00 -9.23 7.76
N GLY A 133 0.73 -10.38 8.36
CA GLY A 133 1.36 -11.65 8.01
C GLY A 133 0.96 -12.13 6.62
N ARG A 134 1.35 -13.37 6.30
CA ARG A 134 1.01 -14.01 5.02
C ARG A 134 -0.42 -14.53 5.02
N SER A 135 -1.06 -14.52 3.86
CA SER A 135 -2.41 -15.08 3.66
C SER A 135 -3.47 -14.52 4.62
N VAL A 136 -3.31 -13.28 5.06
CA VAL A 136 -4.34 -12.57 5.82
C VAL A 136 -5.50 -12.20 4.91
N ILE A 137 -6.72 -12.33 5.38
CA ILE A 137 -7.93 -11.88 4.69
C ILE A 137 -8.55 -10.76 5.51
N MET A 138 -8.77 -9.61 4.87
CA MET A 138 -9.44 -8.46 5.49
C MET A 138 -10.61 -8.02 4.62
N ALA A 139 -11.82 -8.16 5.16
CA ALA A 139 -13.04 -7.72 4.48
C ALA A 139 -13.23 -6.20 4.55
N GLY A 140 -14.12 -5.68 3.69
CA GLY A 140 -14.27 -4.25 3.42
C GLY A 140 -14.64 -3.37 4.62
N PHE A 141 -14.34 -2.08 4.47
CA PHE A 141 -14.56 -1.02 5.49
C PHE A 141 -13.80 -1.25 6.81
N GLY A 142 -12.80 -2.11 6.84
CA GLY A 142 -11.99 -2.32 8.03
C GLY A 142 -10.91 -1.26 8.22
N GLY A 143 -10.52 -1.01 9.48
CA GLY A 143 -9.46 -0.09 9.86
C GLY A 143 -8.46 -0.73 10.82
N ILE A 144 -7.17 -0.61 10.53
CA ILE A 144 -6.08 -1.07 11.39
C ILE A 144 -5.23 0.13 11.76
N SER A 145 -5.18 0.46 13.05
CA SER A 145 -4.40 1.58 13.58
C SER A 145 -2.90 1.30 13.56
N GLY A 146 -2.10 2.32 13.91
CA GLY A 146 -0.65 2.27 13.81
C GLY A 146 0.03 1.14 14.60
N SER A 147 1.12 0.62 14.06
CA SER A 147 2.00 -0.35 14.73
C SER A 147 1.36 -1.69 15.13
N VAL A 148 0.20 -2.03 14.58
CA VAL A 148 -0.48 -3.32 14.78
C VAL A 148 0.28 -4.43 14.05
N ARG A 149 0.29 -5.61 14.65
CA ARG A 149 0.81 -6.84 14.02
C ARG A 149 -0.29 -7.89 13.95
N VAL A 150 -0.59 -8.36 12.74
CA VAL A 150 -1.57 -9.43 12.47
C VAL A 150 -0.81 -10.67 12.02
N GLY A 151 -1.08 -11.79 12.66
CA GLY A 151 -0.42 -13.08 12.34
C GLY A 151 -0.84 -13.67 11.00
N ASP A 152 -0.04 -14.65 10.51
CA ASP A 152 -0.32 -15.36 9.27
C ASP A 152 -1.70 -16.04 9.28
N GLY A 153 -2.40 -16.03 8.17
CA GLY A 153 -3.69 -16.71 7.99
C GLY A 153 -4.88 -16.10 8.76
N SER A 154 -4.69 -14.95 9.41
CA SER A 154 -5.79 -14.29 10.14
C SER A 154 -6.92 -13.85 9.21
N MET A 155 -8.14 -13.91 9.71
CA MET A 155 -9.34 -13.47 8.99
C MET A 155 -10.03 -12.32 9.75
N LEU A 156 -10.08 -11.16 9.14
CA LEU A 156 -10.67 -9.94 9.68
C LEU A 156 -12.01 -9.67 9.00
N GLY A 157 -13.08 -9.70 9.77
CA GLY A 157 -14.44 -9.45 9.26
C GLY A 157 -14.65 -8.00 8.79
N GLY A 158 -15.72 -7.77 8.04
CA GLY A 158 -16.05 -6.43 7.56
C GLY A 158 -16.29 -5.44 8.71
N ARG A 159 -15.85 -4.19 8.50
CA ARG A 159 -15.92 -3.10 9.50
C ARG A 159 -15.14 -3.37 10.79
N VAL A 160 -14.17 -4.28 10.77
CA VAL A 160 -13.29 -4.46 11.92
C VAL A 160 -12.50 -3.18 12.19
N SER A 161 -12.28 -2.87 13.47
CA SER A 161 -11.37 -1.82 13.90
C SER A 161 -10.38 -2.40 14.90
N ILE A 162 -9.09 -2.23 14.66
CA ILE A 162 -8.02 -2.70 15.55
C ILE A 162 -7.26 -1.48 16.08
N ALA A 163 -7.22 -1.35 17.41
CA ALA A 163 -6.53 -0.26 18.09
C ALA A 163 -5.01 -0.34 17.95
N ASP A 164 -4.33 0.76 18.24
CA ASP A 164 -2.87 0.88 18.13
C ASP A 164 -2.12 -0.21 18.92
N HIS A 165 -0.99 -0.65 18.36
CA HIS A 165 -0.02 -1.55 19.00
C HIS A 165 -0.55 -2.95 19.38
N VAL A 166 -1.74 -3.35 18.94
CA VAL A 166 -2.28 -4.72 19.14
C VAL A 166 -1.41 -5.75 18.40
N ARG A 167 -1.27 -6.92 19.00
CA ARG A 167 -0.53 -8.06 18.45
C ARG A 167 -1.35 -9.34 18.56
#